data_00c0e63e293addebcfb19c3e002654af
#
_entry.id   00c0e63e293addebcfb19c3e002654af
#
_cell.length_a   1.000
_cell.length_b   1.000
_cell.length_c   1.000
_cell.angle_alpha   90.00
_cell.angle_beta   90.00
_cell.angle_gamma   90.00
#
_symmetry.space_group_name_H-M   'P 1'
#
loop_
_entity.id
_entity.type
_entity.pdbx_description
1 polymer ?
#
loop_
_entity_poly.entity_id
_entity_poly.type
_entity_poly.pdbx_seq_one_letter_code
_entity_poly.pdbx_strand_id
1 'polypeptide(L)'
;MNELAGKHIVLGLSGGVACYKAADFCRQLIKAGATVQVVMTEAAERFITPVTMQALSGRTVYGSQWDAREPNNMPHINLSREADAIVIAPCSADFIARLVQGRADELLSLMCLARPIDRVPLLLAPAMNREMWAHPATQRNLAQVAQDGATVLGVGNGDQACGETGDGRMLEPSELLEEVIAFFAPKVLAGQKVLITAGPTFEAIDPVRGITNLSSGKMGFAIARAAREAGADVTLVAGPVHLPTPRGVRRLDVKSAQNMLEAVEGQAQGATLFIATAAVADWRVASQSTEKIKKDGSGQPPALNFVENPDILARVAQSPRAQSGALYCVGFAAESHDLLAHAAAKRLRKGVPLLVGNIGPATFGQDDNALLLVDEQGHRELPHASKRALAQQLVAEIARRLPR
;
A
#
# COMPACT_ATOMS: atom_id res chain seq x y z
N MET A 1 13.56 -3.47 -7.23
CA MET A 1 13.76 -2.65 -6.00
C MET A 1 14.08 -3.59 -4.86
N ASN A 2 15.10 -3.29 -4.08
CA ASN A 2 15.54 -4.13 -2.96
C ASN A 2 14.99 -3.56 -1.64
N GLU A 3 13.65 -3.54 -1.50
CA GLU A 3 12.98 -2.92 -0.34
C GLU A 3 13.25 -3.68 0.96
N LEU A 4 13.63 -4.96 0.85
CA LEU A 4 14.04 -5.81 1.96
C LEU A 4 15.53 -6.17 1.90
N ALA A 5 16.35 -5.32 1.22
CA ALA A 5 17.79 -5.55 1.11
C ALA A 5 18.42 -5.68 2.50
N GLY A 6 19.23 -6.73 2.67
CA GLY A 6 19.93 -7.03 3.93
C GLY A 6 19.03 -7.61 5.03
N LYS A 7 17.74 -7.85 4.78
CA LYS A 7 16.87 -8.52 5.74
C LYS A 7 16.99 -10.03 5.65
N HIS A 8 17.06 -10.69 6.79
CA HIS A 8 16.98 -12.13 6.93
C HIS A 8 15.63 -12.52 7.54
N ILE A 9 14.80 -13.23 6.75
CA ILE A 9 13.44 -13.59 7.15
C ILE A 9 13.35 -15.09 7.35
N VAL A 10 12.94 -15.51 8.53
CA VAL A 10 12.50 -16.89 8.73
C VAL A 10 11.04 -17.00 8.28
N LEU A 11 10.80 -17.82 7.25
CA LEU A 11 9.49 -18.14 6.75
C LEU A 11 9.04 -19.50 7.33
N GLY A 12 8.15 -19.43 8.31
CA GLY A 12 7.55 -20.60 8.93
C GLY A 12 6.26 -21.02 8.19
N LEU A 13 6.14 -22.32 7.88
CA LEU A 13 4.94 -22.89 7.28
C LEU A 13 4.26 -23.82 8.28
N SER A 14 3.02 -23.52 8.67
CA SER A 14 2.14 -24.46 9.34
C SER A 14 1.23 -25.20 8.34
N GLY A 15 0.55 -26.28 8.76
CA GLY A 15 -0.23 -27.11 7.85
C GLY A 15 -1.49 -26.42 7.32
N GLY A 16 -1.72 -26.51 6.04
CA GLY A 16 -2.92 -25.98 5.38
C GLY A 16 -2.76 -25.88 3.86
N VAL A 17 -3.88 -25.94 3.12
CA VAL A 17 -3.87 -25.87 1.66
C VAL A 17 -3.17 -24.59 1.15
N ALA A 18 -3.21 -23.49 1.89
CA ALA A 18 -2.57 -22.23 1.54
C ALA A 18 -1.02 -22.30 1.45
N CYS A 19 -0.40 -23.43 1.82
CA CYS A 19 1.05 -23.65 1.63
C CYS A 19 1.51 -23.45 0.18
N TYR A 20 0.65 -23.68 -0.82
CA TYR A 20 1.01 -23.42 -2.22
C TYR A 20 1.34 -21.96 -2.49
N LYS A 21 0.70 -21.01 -1.77
CA LYS A 21 0.99 -19.59 -1.87
C LYS A 21 2.34 -19.21 -1.24
N ALA A 22 2.78 -19.97 -0.22
CA ALA A 22 4.05 -19.70 0.45
C ALA A 22 5.24 -19.87 -0.50
N ALA A 23 5.13 -20.72 -1.52
CA ALA A 23 6.15 -20.89 -2.56
C ALA A 23 6.38 -19.59 -3.34
N ASP A 24 5.30 -18.95 -3.82
CA ASP A 24 5.41 -17.66 -4.53
C ASP A 24 5.80 -16.53 -3.57
N PHE A 25 5.27 -16.52 -2.36
CA PHE A 25 5.65 -15.53 -1.34
C PHE A 25 7.15 -15.59 -1.01
N CYS A 26 7.74 -16.78 -0.85
CA CYS A 26 9.17 -16.98 -0.68
C CYS A 26 9.98 -16.34 -1.82
N ARG A 27 9.57 -16.59 -3.08
CA ARG A 27 10.21 -15.99 -4.25
C ARG A 27 10.08 -14.48 -4.28
N GLN A 28 8.94 -13.93 -3.89
CA GLN A 28 8.71 -12.48 -3.85
C GLN A 28 9.58 -11.80 -2.78
N LEU A 29 9.74 -12.39 -1.60
CA LEU A 29 10.65 -11.90 -0.57
C LEU A 29 12.10 -11.83 -1.08
N ILE A 30 12.56 -12.88 -1.76
CA ILE A 30 13.92 -12.92 -2.35
C ILE A 30 14.08 -11.86 -3.45
N LYS A 31 13.09 -11.69 -4.33
CA LYS A 31 13.10 -10.64 -5.35
C LYS A 31 13.11 -9.23 -4.75
N ALA A 32 12.54 -9.05 -3.56
CA ALA A 32 12.59 -7.80 -2.81
C ALA A 32 13.92 -7.60 -2.06
N GLY A 33 14.89 -8.54 -2.15
CA GLY A 33 16.24 -8.44 -1.63
C GLY A 33 16.46 -9.12 -0.27
N ALA A 34 15.46 -9.81 0.28
CA ALA A 34 15.61 -10.58 1.51
C ALA A 34 16.35 -11.90 1.28
N THR A 35 17.03 -12.40 2.32
CA THR A 35 17.36 -13.82 2.43
C THR A 35 16.24 -14.53 3.20
N VAL A 36 15.86 -15.74 2.75
CA VAL A 36 14.74 -16.47 3.34
C VAL A 36 15.21 -17.82 3.86
N GLN A 37 15.03 -18.06 5.15
CA GLN A 37 15.22 -19.36 5.78
C GLN A 37 13.86 -20.00 6.03
N VAL A 38 13.62 -21.15 5.42
CA VAL A 38 12.34 -21.86 5.57
C VAL A 38 12.38 -22.85 6.71
N VAL A 39 11.33 -22.84 7.53
CA VAL A 39 11.06 -23.80 8.60
C VAL A 39 9.66 -24.35 8.44
N MET A 40 9.50 -25.67 8.44
CA MET A 40 8.21 -26.33 8.18
C MET A 40 7.80 -27.20 9.35
N THR A 41 6.51 -27.18 9.67
CA THR A 41 5.92 -28.22 10.56
C THR A 41 5.71 -29.50 9.79
N GLU A 42 5.61 -30.64 10.46
CA GLU A 42 5.27 -31.93 9.84
C GLU A 42 3.94 -31.83 9.05
N ALA A 43 2.98 -31.08 9.58
CA ALA A 43 1.70 -30.84 8.91
C ALA A 43 1.87 -30.05 7.61
N ALA A 44 2.81 -29.09 7.53
CA ALA A 44 3.06 -28.34 6.30
C ALA A 44 3.66 -29.23 5.20
N GLU A 45 4.49 -30.20 5.56
CA GLU A 45 5.12 -31.13 4.61
C GLU A 45 4.11 -32.03 3.87
N ARG A 46 2.90 -32.16 4.41
CA ARG A 46 1.78 -32.85 3.74
C ARG A 46 1.17 -32.06 2.58
N PHE A 47 1.38 -30.75 2.54
CA PHE A 47 0.80 -29.85 1.52
C PHE A 47 1.83 -29.35 0.51
N ILE A 48 3.10 -29.18 0.94
CA ILE A 48 4.21 -28.81 0.08
C ILE A 48 5.49 -29.47 0.61
N THR A 49 6.37 -29.90 -0.31
CA THR A 49 7.56 -30.63 0.12
C THR A 49 8.72 -29.70 0.52
N PRO A 50 9.58 -30.12 1.48
CA PRO A 50 10.81 -29.41 1.79
C PRO A 50 11.70 -29.19 0.56
N VAL A 51 11.74 -30.13 -0.37
CA VAL A 51 12.52 -30.03 -1.63
C VAL A 51 12.06 -28.82 -2.46
N THR A 52 10.76 -28.59 -2.58
CA THR A 52 10.23 -27.42 -3.31
C THR A 52 10.68 -26.13 -2.63
N MET A 53 10.54 -26.03 -1.33
CA MET A 53 10.89 -24.82 -0.60
C MET A 53 12.40 -24.58 -0.57
N GLN A 54 13.21 -25.63 -0.52
CA GLN A 54 14.67 -25.54 -0.62
C GLN A 54 15.11 -25.02 -1.99
N ALA A 55 14.51 -25.55 -3.07
CA ALA A 55 14.82 -25.09 -4.44
C ALA A 55 14.45 -23.61 -4.65
N LEU A 56 13.37 -23.13 -4.01
CA LEU A 56 12.90 -21.75 -4.14
C LEU A 56 13.68 -20.77 -3.25
N SER A 57 14.05 -21.17 -2.03
CA SER A 57 14.78 -20.32 -1.08
C SER A 57 16.29 -20.33 -1.32
N GLY A 58 16.82 -21.38 -1.99
CA GLY A 58 18.26 -21.61 -2.14
C GLY A 58 18.96 -22.03 -0.84
N ARG A 59 18.18 -22.34 0.21
CA ARG A 59 18.68 -22.71 1.56
C ARG A 59 18.00 -23.98 2.03
N THR A 60 18.75 -24.77 2.83
CA THR A 60 18.19 -26.00 3.40
C THR A 60 16.98 -25.70 4.29
N VAL A 61 15.93 -26.47 4.14
CA VAL A 61 14.72 -26.36 4.97
C VAL A 61 14.92 -27.10 6.30
N TYR A 62 14.43 -26.52 7.38
CA TYR A 62 14.40 -27.14 8.70
C TYR A 62 13.00 -27.62 9.04
N GLY A 63 12.88 -28.87 9.52
CA GLY A 63 11.59 -29.48 9.94
C GLY A 63 11.61 -30.05 11.35
N SER A 64 12.81 -30.24 11.92
CA SER A 64 12.97 -30.92 13.22
C SER A 64 13.86 -30.12 14.16
N GLN A 65 13.47 -30.09 15.44
CA GLN A 65 14.31 -29.56 16.52
C GLN A 65 15.56 -30.42 16.80
N TRP A 66 15.59 -31.64 16.28
CA TRP A 66 16.68 -32.59 16.42
C TRP A 66 17.58 -32.61 15.18
N ASP A 67 17.62 -31.53 14.42
CA ASP A 67 18.42 -31.43 13.21
C ASP A 67 19.93 -31.39 13.55
N ALA A 68 20.62 -32.44 13.18
CA ALA A 68 22.07 -32.63 13.50
C ALA A 68 22.99 -31.71 12.70
N ARG A 69 22.49 -30.91 11.77
CA ARG A 69 23.28 -29.92 11.01
C ARG A 69 23.74 -28.75 11.87
N GLU A 70 23.01 -28.46 12.94
CA GLU A 70 23.41 -27.42 13.90
C GLU A 70 24.47 -27.95 14.88
N PRO A 71 25.68 -27.39 14.89
CA PRO A 71 26.78 -27.92 15.70
C PRO A 71 26.50 -27.98 17.20
N ASN A 72 25.69 -27.04 17.72
CA ASN A 72 25.33 -26.99 19.14
C ASN A 72 23.96 -27.68 19.41
N ASN A 73 23.36 -28.31 18.40
CA ASN A 73 22.03 -28.91 18.45
C ASN A 73 20.94 -28.00 19.03
N MET A 74 21.03 -26.69 18.73
CA MET A 74 20.07 -25.66 19.16
C MET A 74 19.53 -24.84 17.97
N PRO A 75 18.94 -25.47 16.92
CA PRO A 75 18.45 -24.75 15.74
C PRO A 75 17.44 -23.67 16.10
N HIS A 76 16.58 -23.90 17.10
CA HIS A 76 15.59 -22.94 17.56
C HIS A 76 16.19 -21.64 18.09
N ILE A 77 17.37 -21.69 18.72
CA ILE A 77 18.10 -20.52 19.22
C ILE A 77 18.78 -19.80 18.06
N ASN A 78 19.55 -20.54 17.24
CA ASN A 78 20.36 -19.94 16.18
C ASN A 78 19.46 -19.26 15.13
N LEU A 79 18.49 -19.99 14.57
CA LEU A 79 17.57 -19.49 13.55
C LEU A 79 16.73 -18.30 14.04
N SER A 80 16.27 -18.33 15.30
CA SER A 80 15.48 -17.22 15.84
C SER A 80 16.32 -15.95 16.08
N ARG A 81 17.62 -16.07 16.41
CA ARG A 81 18.49 -14.92 16.68
C ARG A 81 19.10 -14.30 15.44
N GLU A 82 19.26 -15.08 14.37
CA GLU A 82 19.74 -14.60 13.06
C GLU A 82 18.65 -13.86 12.26
N ALA A 83 17.39 -14.05 12.61
CA ALA A 83 16.28 -13.46 11.90
C ALA A 83 16.09 -11.97 12.21
N ASP A 84 15.80 -11.18 11.16
CA ASP A 84 15.22 -9.82 11.31
C ASP A 84 13.71 -9.88 11.58
N ALA A 85 13.03 -10.95 11.15
CA ALA A 85 11.64 -11.27 11.48
C ALA A 85 11.35 -12.75 11.26
N ILE A 86 10.37 -13.28 12.02
CA ILE A 86 9.74 -14.57 11.76
C ILE A 86 8.37 -14.30 11.18
N VAL A 87 8.09 -14.84 9.99
CA VAL A 87 6.81 -14.73 9.29
C VAL A 87 6.20 -16.11 9.16
N ILE A 88 5.04 -16.35 9.78
CA ILE A 88 4.32 -17.62 9.67
C ILE A 88 3.25 -17.50 8.59
N ALA A 89 3.48 -18.14 7.45
CA ALA A 89 2.60 -18.11 6.29
C ALA A 89 2.59 -19.46 5.54
N PRO A 90 1.50 -20.23 5.61
CA PRO A 90 0.26 -19.97 6.36
C PRO A 90 0.42 -20.17 7.87
N CYS A 91 -0.43 -19.47 8.65
CA CYS A 91 -0.60 -19.68 10.08
C CYS A 91 -1.98 -20.28 10.35
N SER A 92 -2.02 -21.56 10.68
CA SER A 92 -3.28 -22.28 10.95
C SER A 92 -3.87 -21.92 12.32
N ALA A 93 -5.16 -22.19 12.51
CA ALA A 93 -5.83 -22.01 13.80
C ALA A 93 -5.15 -22.81 14.93
N ASP A 94 -4.70 -24.04 14.65
CA ASP A 94 -3.93 -24.86 15.59
C ASP A 94 -2.61 -24.20 15.96
N PHE A 95 -1.87 -23.67 14.97
CA PHE A 95 -0.59 -23.01 15.24
C PHE A 95 -0.77 -21.75 16.08
N ILE A 96 -1.81 -20.94 15.81
CA ILE A 96 -2.16 -19.78 16.64
C ILE A 96 -2.46 -20.22 18.09
N ALA A 97 -3.22 -21.31 18.29
CA ALA A 97 -3.51 -21.83 19.62
C ALA A 97 -2.26 -22.31 20.35
N ARG A 98 -1.29 -22.93 19.64
CA ARG A 98 0.01 -23.32 20.20
C ARG A 98 0.80 -22.09 20.70
N LEU A 99 0.85 -21.02 19.91
CA LEU A 99 1.52 -19.78 20.31
C LEU A 99 0.92 -19.20 21.58
N VAL A 100 -0.42 -19.09 21.65
CA VAL A 100 -1.13 -18.58 22.85
C VAL A 100 -0.85 -19.42 24.11
N GLN A 101 -0.71 -20.72 23.93
CA GLN A 101 -0.46 -21.65 25.07
C GLN A 101 1.02 -21.77 25.42
N GLY A 102 1.94 -21.14 24.66
CA GLY A 102 3.38 -21.27 24.84
C GLY A 102 3.89 -22.70 24.59
N ARG A 103 3.21 -23.47 23.73
CA ARG A 103 3.64 -24.83 23.39
C ARG A 103 4.91 -24.78 22.51
N ALA A 104 5.86 -25.65 22.84
CA ALA A 104 7.19 -25.70 22.22
C ALA A 104 7.59 -27.16 21.91
N ASP A 105 6.66 -27.92 21.36
CA ASP A 105 6.78 -29.36 21.07
C ASP A 105 7.30 -29.67 19.65
N GLU A 106 7.51 -28.63 18.84
CA GLU A 106 8.13 -28.73 17.53
C GLU A 106 9.02 -27.51 17.24
N LEU A 107 9.90 -27.60 16.24
CA LEU A 107 10.92 -26.57 15.96
C LEU A 107 10.33 -25.19 15.78
N LEU A 108 9.28 -25.02 14.95
CA LEU A 108 8.74 -23.71 14.61
C LEU A 108 8.10 -22.99 15.81
N SER A 109 7.31 -23.71 16.62
CA SER A 109 6.74 -23.16 17.85
C SER A 109 7.80 -22.87 18.90
N LEU A 110 8.80 -23.74 19.03
CA LEU A 110 9.94 -23.54 19.93
C LEU A 110 10.76 -22.29 19.53
N MET A 111 10.98 -22.06 18.24
CA MET A 111 11.63 -20.84 17.72
C MET A 111 10.83 -19.59 18.06
N CYS A 112 9.50 -19.63 17.87
CA CYS A 112 8.64 -18.50 18.21
C CYS A 112 8.72 -18.14 19.69
N LEU A 113 8.81 -19.14 20.58
CA LEU A 113 8.94 -18.94 22.02
C LEU A 113 10.35 -18.46 22.42
N ALA A 114 11.40 -18.96 21.74
CA ALA A 114 12.81 -18.66 22.05
C ALA A 114 13.31 -17.33 21.44
N ARG A 115 12.53 -16.70 20.55
CA ARG A 115 12.95 -15.45 19.89
C ARG A 115 13.15 -14.31 20.89
N PRO A 116 14.13 -13.44 20.71
CA PRO A 116 14.23 -12.16 21.44
C PRO A 116 13.07 -11.23 21.00
N ILE A 117 12.04 -11.06 21.84
CA ILE A 117 10.78 -10.37 21.52
C ILE A 117 11.02 -8.90 21.13
N ASP A 118 11.96 -8.25 21.80
CA ASP A 118 12.35 -6.85 21.60
C ASP A 118 13.07 -6.60 20.27
N ARG A 119 13.59 -7.65 19.64
CA ARG A 119 14.46 -7.53 18.46
C ARG A 119 13.97 -8.31 17.24
N VAL A 120 13.33 -9.45 17.44
CA VAL A 120 12.85 -10.32 16.36
C VAL A 120 11.33 -10.38 16.38
N PRO A 121 10.66 -9.57 15.58
CA PRO A 121 9.20 -9.55 15.49
C PRO A 121 8.65 -10.84 14.90
N LEU A 122 7.41 -11.16 15.31
CA LEU A 122 6.63 -12.29 14.81
C LEU A 122 5.42 -11.77 14.03
N LEU A 123 5.34 -12.13 12.74
CA LEU A 123 4.25 -11.76 11.85
C LEU A 123 3.45 -13.02 11.50
N LEU A 124 2.14 -12.96 11.61
CA LEU A 124 1.25 -14.10 11.38
C LEU A 124 0.32 -13.82 10.20
N ALA A 125 0.34 -14.70 9.20
CA ALA A 125 -0.59 -14.72 8.06
C ALA A 125 -1.63 -15.83 8.26
N PRO A 126 -2.77 -15.57 8.92
CA PRO A 126 -3.77 -16.60 9.20
C PRO A 126 -4.35 -17.20 7.92
N ALA A 127 -4.63 -18.51 7.96
CA ALA A 127 -5.23 -19.24 6.85
C ALA A 127 -6.10 -20.36 7.39
N MET A 128 -7.42 -20.26 7.19
CA MET A 128 -8.38 -21.24 7.63
C MET A 128 -9.73 -21.06 6.93
N ASN A 129 -10.65 -22.00 7.12
CA ASN A 129 -12.02 -21.88 6.68
C ASN A 129 -12.74 -20.72 7.41
N ARG A 130 -13.78 -20.14 6.79
CA ARG A 130 -14.54 -19.00 7.32
C ARG A 130 -15.17 -19.24 8.70
N GLU A 131 -15.70 -20.45 8.93
CA GLU A 131 -16.30 -20.80 10.21
C GLU A 131 -15.24 -20.95 11.31
N MET A 132 -14.07 -21.51 10.97
CA MET A 132 -12.91 -21.54 11.86
C MET A 132 -12.41 -20.12 12.16
N TRP A 133 -12.40 -19.23 11.16
CA TRP A 133 -12.01 -17.84 11.36
C TRP A 133 -12.97 -17.10 12.29
N ALA A 134 -14.29 -17.23 12.04
CA ALA A 134 -15.33 -16.59 12.85
C ALA A 134 -15.48 -17.20 14.25
N HIS A 135 -14.90 -18.39 14.50
CA HIS A 135 -15.09 -19.11 15.76
C HIS A 135 -14.56 -18.29 16.96
N PRO A 136 -15.33 -18.16 18.06
CA PRO A 136 -14.93 -17.36 19.22
C PRO A 136 -13.56 -17.74 19.81
N ALA A 137 -13.19 -19.02 19.78
CA ALA A 137 -11.87 -19.48 20.24
C ALA A 137 -10.74 -18.91 19.34
N THR A 138 -10.93 -18.90 18.03
CA THR A 138 -9.95 -18.34 17.08
C THR A 138 -9.80 -16.85 17.29
N GLN A 139 -10.90 -16.10 17.39
CA GLN A 139 -10.87 -14.64 17.58
C GLN A 139 -10.21 -14.27 18.92
N ARG A 140 -10.52 -15.01 20.00
CA ARG A 140 -9.83 -14.84 21.28
C ARG A 140 -8.33 -15.10 21.18
N ASN A 141 -7.92 -16.16 20.49
CA ASN A 141 -6.51 -16.50 20.32
C ASN A 141 -5.77 -15.47 19.46
N LEU A 142 -6.41 -14.93 18.41
CA LEU A 142 -5.87 -13.84 17.60
C LEU A 142 -5.65 -12.56 18.43
N ALA A 143 -6.62 -12.20 19.26
CA ALA A 143 -6.48 -11.07 20.17
C ALA A 143 -5.33 -11.30 21.17
N GLN A 144 -5.20 -12.52 21.71
CA GLN A 144 -4.13 -12.85 22.66
C GLN A 144 -2.75 -12.81 22.01
N VAL A 145 -2.51 -13.43 20.85
CA VAL A 145 -1.18 -13.38 20.20
C VAL A 145 -0.78 -11.93 19.84
N ALA A 146 -1.77 -11.08 19.52
CA ALA A 146 -1.51 -9.65 19.27
C ALA A 146 -1.09 -8.92 20.56
N GLN A 147 -1.73 -9.23 21.70
CA GLN A 147 -1.34 -8.71 23.01
C GLN A 147 0.06 -9.21 23.44
N ASP A 148 0.40 -10.45 23.08
CA ASP A 148 1.72 -11.05 23.32
C ASP A 148 2.81 -10.51 22.35
N GLY A 149 2.48 -9.49 21.51
CA GLY A 149 3.41 -8.78 20.66
C GLY A 149 3.61 -9.38 19.26
N ALA A 150 2.75 -10.29 18.81
CA ALA A 150 2.74 -10.71 17.40
C ALA A 150 1.93 -9.72 16.54
N THR A 151 2.36 -9.54 15.29
CA THR A 151 1.62 -8.75 14.30
C THR A 151 0.76 -9.68 13.45
N VAL A 152 -0.56 -9.57 13.54
CA VAL A 152 -1.49 -10.32 12.69
C VAL A 152 -1.70 -9.56 11.37
N LEU A 153 -1.31 -10.15 10.25
CA LEU A 153 -1.36 -9.51 8.92
C LEU A 153 -2.79 -9.47 8.33
N GLY A 154 -3.75 -10.12 9.01
CA GLY A 154 -5.13 -10.22 8.57
C GLY A 154 -5.36 -11.35 7.56
N VAL A 155 -6.57 -11.41 7.04
CA VAL A 155 -7.02 -12.42 6.06
C VAL A 155 -7.64 -11.77 4.84
N GLY A 156 -7.72 -12.51 3.74
CA GLY A 156 -8.48 -12.15 2.55
C GLY A 156 -9.91 -12.69 2.62
N ASN A 157 -10.79 -12.06 1.86
CA ASN A 157 -12.16 -12.50 1.61
C ASN A 157 -12.24 -13.15 0.23
N GLY A 158 -13.07 -14.16 0.05
CA GLY A 158 -13.33 -14.79 -1.26
C GLY A 158 -13.56 -16.29 -1.17
N ASP A 159 -13.56 -16.96 -2.33
CA ASP A 159 -13.83 -18.38 -2.46
C ASP A 159 -12.76 -19.24 -1.76
N GLN A 160 -13.18 -20.21 -1.01
CA GLN A 160 -12.35 -21.13 -0.26
C GLN A 160 -12.35 -22.53 -0.90
N ALA A 161 -11.33 -23.33 -0.60
CA ALA A 161 -11.18 -24.67 -1.18
C ALA A 161 -12.35 -25.63 -0.88
N CYS A 162 -13.12 -25.36 0.19
CA CYS A 162 -14.32 -26.11 0.53
C CYS A 162 -15.59 -25.70 -0.24
N GLY A 163 -15.50 -24.69 -1.13
CA GLY A 163 -16.63 -24.14 -1.88
C GLY A 163 -17.42 -23.05 -1.16
N GLU A 164 -16.97 -22.63 0.02
CA GLU A 164 -17.57 -21.52 0.76
C GLU A 164 -16.89 -20.20 0.38
N THR A 165 -17.60 -19.08 0.56
CA THR A 165 -17.07 -17.72 0.35
C THR A 165 -17.09 -16.95 1.65
N GLY A 166 -16.00 -16.24 1.97
CA GLY A 166 -15.91 -15.44 3.20
C GLY A 166 -14.48 -15.16 3.62
N ASP A 167 -14.35 -14.62 4.83
CA ASP A 167 -13.06 -14.31 5.45
C ASP A 167 -12.34 -15.58 5.91
N GLY A 168 -11.02 -15.52 6.01
CA GLY A 168 -10.18 -16.62 6.50
C GLY A 168 -9.14 -17.10 5.49
N ARG A 169 -9.22 -16.70 4.22
CA ARG A 169 -8.17 -16.98 3.23
C ARG A 169 -6.85 -16.31 3.62
N MET A 170 -5.74 -17.02 3.46
CA MET A 170 -4.45 -16.34 3.51
C MET A 170 -4.39 -15.26 2.43
N LEU A 171 -3.86 -14.11 2.79
CA LEU A 171 -3.57 -13.03 1.85
C LEU A 171 -2.83 -13.56 0.62
N GLU A 172 -2.97 -12.86 -0.50
CA GLU A 172 -2.19 -13.20 -1.69
C GLU A 172 -0.70 -12.89 -1.46
N PRO A 173 0.23 -13.60 -2.12
CA PRO A 173 1.66 -13.40 -1.92
C PRO A 173 2.13 -11.96 -2.09
N SER A 174 1.55 -11.22 -3.03
CA SER A 174 1.83 -9.81 -3.24
C SER A 174 1.36 -8.93 -2.06
N GLU A 175 0.20 -9.24 -1.47
CA GLU A 175 -0.31 -8.53 -0.30
C GLU A 175 0.54 -8.81 0.94
N LEU A 176 0.96 -10.07 1.13
CA LEU A 176 1.89 -10.44 2.22
C LEU A 176 3.22 -9.71 2.09
N LEU A 177 3.76 -9.61 0.87
CA LEU A 177 4.98 -8.84 0.63
C LEU A 177 4.78 -7.37 0.98
N GLU A 178 3.64 -6.77 0.60
CA GLU A 178 3.31 -5.39 0.97
C GLU A 178 3.28 -5.19 2.49
N GLU A 179 2.68 -6.12 3.23
CA GLU A 179 2.63 -6.05 4.69
C GLU A 179 4.03 -6.18 5.33
N VAL A 180 4.88 -7.08 4.84
CA VAL A 180 6.24 -7.24 5.34
C VAL A 180 7.08 -6.00 5.03
N ILE A 181 6.98 -5.44 3.83
CA ILE A 181 7.66 -4.19 3.48
C ILE A 181 7.15 -3.04 4.37
N ALA A 182 5.84 -2.92 4.50
CA ALA A 182 5.24 -1.92 5.38
C ALA A 182 5.72 -2.07 6.83
N PHE A 183 5.85 -3.30 7.32
CA PHE A 183 6.35 -3.54 8.68
C PHE A 183 7.75 -2.95 8.88
N PHE A 184 8.67 -3.18 7.96
CA PHE A 184 10.05 -2.68 8.05
C PHE A 184 10.21 -1.20 7.67
N ALA A 185 9.24 -0.61 7.01
CA ALA A 185 9.29 0.80 6.60
C ALA A 185 9.32 1.73 7.82
N PRO A 186 10.17 2.78 7.84
CA PRO A 186 10.16 3.80 8.88
C PRO A 186 8.80 4.47 9.01
N LYS A 187 8.26 4.56 10.23
CA LYS A 187 6.93 5.12 10.51
C LYS A 187 6.95 6.65 10.62
N VAL A 188 7.54 7.31 9.63
CA VAL A 188 7.75 8.78 9.61
C VAL A 188 6.46 9.59 9.53
N LEU A 189 5.34 8.98 9.17
CA LEU A 189 4.00 9.58 9.16
C LEU A 189 3.07 9.00 10.22
N ALA A 190 3.60 8.33 11.26
CA ALA A 190 2.77 7.81 12.34
C ALA A 190 1.90 8.91 12.95
N GLY A 191 0.59 8.64 13.14
CA GLY A 191 -0.38 9.61 13.67
C GLY A 191 -0.89 10.64 12.65
N GLN A 192 -0.34 10.69 11.44
CA GLN A 192 -0.83 11.58 10.39
C GLN A 192 -2.07 10.99 9.69
N LYS A 193 -3.04 11.86 9.40
CA LYS A 193 -4.21 11.56 8.57
C LYS A 193 -4.01 12.18 7.19
N VAL A 194 -3.73 11.35 6.20
CA VAL A 194 -3.34 11.78 4.85
C VAL A 194 -4.51 11.66 3.89
N LEU A 195 -4.89 12.77 3.28
CA LEU A 195 -5.89 12.85 2.22
C LEU A 195 -5.19 13.03 0.88
N ILE A 196 -5.47 12.15 -0.07
CA ILE A 196 -4.82 12.17 -1.39
C ILE A 196 -5.89 12.19 -2.48
N THR A 197 -5.73 13.03 -3.50
CA THR A 197 -6.51 12.90 -4.74
C THR A 197 -5.67 12.23 -5.81
N ALA A 198 -6.27 11.34 -6.63
CA ALA A 198 -5.56 10.64 -7.71
C ALA A 198 -6.45 10.36 -8.91
N GLY A 199 -5.80 10.10 -10.05
CA GLY A 199 -6.51 9.81 -11.29
C GLY A 199 -7.04 11.07 -12.00
N PRO A 200 -7.67 10.91 -13.17
CA PRO A 200 -8.32 11.99 -13.87
C PRO A 200 -9.74 12.23 -13.32
N THR A 201 -10.31 13.41 -13.58
CA THR A 201 -11.76 13.58 -13.53
C THR A 201 -12.37 13.33 -14.93
N PHE A 202 -13.65 13.04 -14.95
CA PHE A 202 -14.44 12.84 -16.16
C PHE A 202 -15.65 13.76 -16.12
N GLU A 203 -15.66 14.75 -17.02
CA GLU A 203 -16.72 15.72 -17.15
C GLU A 203 -17.65 15.28 -18.28
N ALA A 204 -18.82 14.79 -17.92
CA ALA A 204 -19.76 14.27 -18.90
C ALA A 204 -20.36 15.38 -19.76
N ILE A 205 -20.35 15.17 -21.09
CA ILE A 205 -21.07 15.99 -22.08
C ILE A 205 -22.49 15.47 -22.24
N ASP A 206 -22.59 14.13 -22.32
CA ASP A 206 -23.86 13.39 -22.38
C ASP A 206 -23.64 12.00 -21.69
N PRO A 207 -24.64 11.10 -21.62
CA PRO A 207 -24.47 9.80 -20.98
C PRO A 207 -23.38 8.92 -21.56
N VAL A 208 -22.88 9.23 -22.76
CA VAL A 208 -21.90 8.39 -23.48
C VAL A 208 -20.52 9.04 -23.63
N ARG A 209 -20.44 10.38 -23.66
CA ARG A 209 -19.22 11.13 -23.97
C ARG A 209 -18.86 12.13 -22.87
N GLY A 210 -17.57 12.41 -22.72
CA GLY A 210 -17.09 13.37 -21.75
C GLY A 210 -15.66 13.82 -22.04
N ILE A 211 -15.19 14.75 -21.22
CA ILE A 211 -13.84 15.31 -21.22
C ILE A 211 -13.09 14.69 -20.06
N THR A 212 -11.86 14.26 -20.29
CA THR A 212 -11.01 13.69 -19.27
C THR A 212 -9.53 13.92 -19.60
N ASN A 213 -8.66 13.79 -18.62
CA ASN A 213 -7.22 13.81 -18.78
C ASN A 213 -6.66 12.39 -18.97
N LEU A 214 -5.47 12.29 -19.60
CA LEU A 214 -4.80 10.99 -19.83
C LEU A 214 -4.07 10.44 -18.59
N SER A 215 -4.36 10.95 -17.41
CA SER A 215 -3.74 10.47 -16.17
C SER A 215 -4.15 9.04 -15.85
N SER A 216 -3.17 8.18 -15.61
CA SER A 216 -3.42 6.80 -15.17
C SER A 216 -3.67 6.66 -13.66
N GLY A 217 -3.44 7.70 -12.86
CA GLY A 217 -3.51 7.66 -11.39
C GLY A 217 -2.34 6.97 -10.69
N LYS A 218 -1.45 6.29 -11.41
CA LYS A 218 -0.37 5.46 -10.85
C LYS A 218 0.47 6.18 -9.77
N MET A 219 0.81 7.46 -9.98
CA MET A 219 1.63 8.21 -9.01
C MET A 219 0.89 8.44 -7.69
N GLY A 220 -0.38 8.87 -7.74
CA GLY A 220 -1.19 9.08 -6.54
C GLY A 220 -1.42 7.79 -5.75
N PHE A 221 -1.66 6.67 -6.43
CA PHE A 221 -1.77 5.35 -5.80
C PHE A 221 -0.45 4.89 -5.17
N ALA A 222 0.68 5.15 -5.83
CA ALA A 222 2.00 4.86 -5.25
C ALA A 222 2.28 5.70 -3.99
N ILE A 223 1.89 6.99 -3.98
CA ILE A 223 2.00 7.87 -2.82
C ILE A 223 1.08 7.40 -1.69
N ALA A 224 -0.16 7.00 -1.99
CA ALA A 224 -1.09 6.47 -1.00
C ALA A 224 -0.53 5.22 -0.31
N ARG A 225 0.05 4.31 -1.09
CA ARG A 225 0.74 3.14 -0.58
C ARG A 225 1.95 3.52 0.29
N ALA A 226 2.83 4.40 -0.19
CA ALA A 226 4.02 4.82 0.56
C ALA A 226 3.67 5.54 1.86
N ALA A 227 2.62 6.38 1.87
CA ALA A 227 2.12 7.05 3.07
C ALA A 227 1.59 6.04 4.11
N ARG A 228 0.83 5.02 3.66
CA ARG A 228 0.37 3.92 4.54
C ARG A 228 1.54 3.12 5.09
N GLU A 229 2.52 2.75 4.26
CA GLU A 229 3.74 2.06 4.68
C GLU A 229 4.52 2.89 5.72
N ALA A 230 4.50 4.23 5.59
CA ALA A 230 5.07 5.17 6.54
C ALA A 230 4.25 5.39 7.83
N GLY A 231 3.14 4.67 8.00
CA GLY A 231 2.33 4.67 9.24
C GLY A 231 1.17 5.66 9.27
N ALA A 232 0.82 6.28 8.16
CA ALA A 232 -0.32 7.19 8.09
C ALA A 232 -1.67 6.45 7.98
N ASP A 233 -2.74 7.08 8.46
CA ASP A 233 -4.12 6.78 8.10
C ASP A 233 -4.44 7.48 6.78
N VAL A 234 -4.69 6.71 5.70
CA VAL A 234 -4.77 7.24 4.34
C VAL A 234 -6.18 7.15 3.77
N THR A 235 -6.70 8.29 3.32
CA THR A 235 -7.90 8.37 2.48
C THR A 235 -7.51 8.81 1.07
N LEU A 236 -7.88 8.02 0.07
CA LEU A 236 -7.61 8.25 -1.34
C LEU A 236 -8.92 8.56 -2.07
N VAL A 237 -9.07 9.80 -2.54
CA VAL A 237 -10.18 10.20 -3.44
C VAL A 237 -9.71 9.97 -4.88
N ALA A 238 -10.31 8.99 -5.54
CA ALA A 238 -9.87 8.53 -6.85
C ALA A 238 -10.90 8.86 -7.94
N GLY A 239 -10.46 9.57 -8.98
CA GLY A 239 -11.17 9.65 -10.24
C GLY A 239 -11.17 8.29 -10.98
N PRO A 240 -11.85 8.18 -12.16
CA PRO A 240 -12.01 6.90 -12.85
C PRO A 240 -10.68 6.27 -13.26
N VAL A 241 -10.25 5.23 -12.54
CA VAL A 241 -9.07 4.42 -12.83
C VAL A 241 -9.30 2.96 -12.44
N HIS A 242 -8.63 2.04 -13.14
CA HIS A 242 -8.72 0.58 -12.90
C HIS A 242 -7.57 0.04 -12.04
N LEU A 243 -7.00 0.88 -11.17
CA LEU A 243 -5.93 0.45 -10.27
C LEU A 243 -6.53 -0.19 -9.01
N PRO A 244 -5.93 -1.29 -8.50
CA PRO A 244 -6.31 -1.87 -7.23
C PRO A 244 -6.02 -0.88 -6.09
N THR A 245 -6.86 -0.89 -5.08
CA THR A 245 -6.66 -0.06 -3.89
C THR A 245 -5.50 -0.65 -3.07
N PRO A 246 -4.47 0.14 -2.69
CA PRO A 246 -3.44 -0.33 -1.79
C PRO A 246 -4.02 -0.78 -0.45
N ARG A 247 -3.49 -1.85 0.12
CA ARG A 247 -3.96 -2.36 1.40
C ARG A 247 -3.93 -1.30 2.50
N GLY A 248 -4.97 -1.31 3.36
CA GLY A 248 -5.09 -0.36 4.47
C GLY A 248 -5.34 1.10 4.05
N VAL A 249 -5.62 1.35 2.77
CA VAL A 249 -6.01 2.67 2.25
C VAL A 249 -7.54 2.69 2.08
N ARG A 250 -8.19 3.70 2.65
CA ARG A 250 -9.61 3.95 2.41
C ARG A 250 -9.79 4.69 1.09
N ARG A 251 -10.45 4.08 0.12
CA ARG A 251 -10.70 4.67 -1.20
C ARG A 251 -12.13 5.22 -1.28
N LEU A 252 -12.25 6.42 -1.88
CA LEU A 252 -13.50 7.05 -2.25
C LEU A 252 -13.46 7.29 -3.76
N ASP A 253 -14.30 6.58 -4.51
CA ASP A 253 -14.40 6.77 -5.96
C ASP A 253 -15.32 7.95 -6.29
N VAL A 254 -14.84 8.81 -7.17
CA VAL A 254 -15.55 10.00 -7.67
C VAL A 254 -15.46 10.03 -9.20
N LYS A 255 -16.30 10.85 -9.83
CA LYS A 255 -16.32 10.93 -11.30
C LYS A 255 -15.88 12.30 -11.80
N SER A 256 -16.56 13.37 -11.38
CA SER A 256 -16.30 14.74 -11.85
C SER A 256 -15.43 15.54 -10.87
N ALA A 257 -14.93 16.69 -11.33
CA ALA A 257 -14.24 17.66 -10.50
C ALA A 257 -15.09 18.12 -9.31
N GLN A 258 -16.40 18.30 -9.52
CA GLN A 258 -17.33 18.69 -8.46
C GLN A 258 -17.45 17.59 -7.40
N ASN A 259 -17.62 16.32 -7.83
CA ASN A 259 -17.67 15.20 -6.88
C ASN A 259 -16.35 15.04 -6.11
N MET A 260 -15.21 15.28 -6.78
CA MET A 260 -13.90 15.24 -6.12
C MET A 260 -13.76 16.35 -5.08
N LEU A 261 -14.22 17.57 -5.40
CA LEU A 261 -14.21 18.68 -4.45
C LEU A 261 -15.04 18.35 -3.20
N GLU A 262 -16.28 17.89 -3.38
CA GLU A 262 -17.19 17.54 -2.27
C GLU A 262 -16.59 16.44 -1.39
N ALA A 263 -16.00 15.40 -1.98
CA ALA A 263 -15.34 14.34 -1.24
C ALA A 263 -14.11 14.86 -0.48
N VAL A 264 -13.31 15.75 -1.08
CA VAL A 264 -12.14 16.36 -0.44
C VAL A 264 -12.55 17.24 0.72
N GLU A 265 -13.54 18.14 0.54
CA GLU A 265 -14.02 19.04 1.60
C GLU A 265 -14.57 18.25 2.79
N GLY A 266 -15.31 17.17 2.53
CA GLY A 266 -15.83 16.30 3.58
C GLY A 266 -14.75 15.57 4.39
N GLN A 267 -13.58 15.30 3.79
CA GLN A 267 -12.46 14.61 4.48
C GLN A 267 -11.40 15.57 5.04
N ALA A 268 -11.24 16.76 4.47
CA ALA A 268 -10.19 17.72 4.85
C ALA A 268 -10.28 18.19 6.32
N GLN A 269 -11.47 18.15 6.91
CA GLN A 269 -11.68 18.54 8.31
C GLN A 269 -10.91 17.65 9.30
N GLY A 270 -10.72 16.36 8.95
CA GLY A 270 -10.00 15.43 9.80
C GLY A 270 -8.54 15.22 9.37
N ALA A 271 -8.13 15.70 8.19
CA ALA A 271 -6.80 15.48 7.63
C ALA A 271 -5.75 16.40 8.26
N THR A 272 -4.50 15.93 8.31
CA THR A 272 -3.31 16.70 8.71
C THR A 272 -2.39 16.98 7.52
N LEU A 273 -2.50 16.17 6.46
CA LEU A 273 -1.75 16.29 5.22
C LEU A 273 -2.67 16.09 4.03
N PHE A 274 -2.65 17.01 3.07
CA PHE A 274 -3.37 16.91 1.81
C PHE A 274 -2.39 16.87 0.63
N ILE A 275 -2.49 15.87 -0.23
CA ILE A 275 -1.64 15.71 -1.42
C ILE A 275 -2.52 15.66 -2.66
N ALA A 276 -2.49 16.71 -3.45
CA ALA A 276 -3.32 16.88 -4.64
C ALA A 276 -2.58 16.37 -5.89
N THR A 277 -2.74 15.10 -6.25
CA THR A 277 -2.10 14.49 -7.43
C THR A 277 -3.06 14.25 -8.60
N ALA A 278 -4.37 14.44 -8.39
CA ALA A 278 -5.35 14.23 -9.44
C ALA A 278 -5.17 15.19 -10.62
N ALA A 279 -5.40 14.67 -11.81
CA ALA A 279 -5.48 15.47 -13.03
C ALA A 279 -6.94 15.93 -13.23
N VAL A 280 -7.30 16.99 -12.54
CA VAL A 280 -8.62 17.59 -12.63
C VAL A 280 -8.76 18.30 -13.97
N ALA A 281 -9.85 18.07 -14.71
CA ALA A 281 -10.14 18.80 -15.93
C ALA A 281 -10.42 20.27 -15.61
N ASP A 282 -9.80 21.19 -16.34
CA ASP A 282 -9.96 22.64 -16.12
C ASP A 282 -11.39 23.11 -16.48
N TRP A 283 -12.03 22.41 -17.42
CA TRP A 283 -13.31 22.81 -18.01
C TRP A 283 -14.34 21.67 -17.98
N ARG A 284 -15.61 22.03 -17.85
CA ARG A 284 -16.77 21.17 -18.08
C ARG A 284 -17.79 21.89 -18.97
N VAL A 285 -18.72 21.14 -19.56
CA VAL A 285 -19.84 21.76 -20.24
C VAL A 285 -20.77 22.45 -19.24
N ALA A 286 -21.26 23.63 -19.59
CA ALA A 286 -22.19 24.42 -18.75
C ALA A 286 -23.51 23.66 -18.47
N SER A 287 -23.96 22.89 -19.46
CA SER A 287 -25.19 22.07 -19.38
C SER A 287 -24.91 20.70 -19.95
N GLN A 288 -24.98 19.68 -19.10
CA GLN A 288 -24.87 18.28 -19.50
C GLN A 288 -26.21 17.84 -20.16
N SER A 289 -26.12 17.19 -21.32
CA SER A 289 -27.30 16.58 -21.95
C SER A 289 -27.70 15.31 -21.19
N THR A 290 -28.97 15.14 -20.92
CA THR A 290 -29.54 13.93 -20.30
C THR A 290 -29.68 12.78 -21.29
N GLU A 291 -29.62 13.06 -22.60
CA GLU A 291 -29.67 12.08 -23.67
C GLU A 291 -28.44 12.19 -24.56
N LYS A 292 -28.08 11.07 -25.23
CA LYS A 292 -27.02 11.09 -26.24
C LYS A 292 -27.28 12.11 -27.33
N ILE A 293 -26.43 13.10 -27.49
CA ILE A 293 -26.53 14.11 -28.54
C ILE A 293 -26.41 13.41 -29.90
N LYS A 294 -27.44 13.50 -30.72
CA LYS A 294 -27.49 12.92 -32.07
C LYS A 294 -27.06 13.96 -33.12
N LYS A 295 -26.57 13.47 -34.25
CA LYS A 295 -26.36 14.31 -35.43
C LYS A 295 -27.72 14.82 -35.93
N ASP A 296 -27.84 16.11 -36.20
CA ASP A 296 -29.03 16.77 -36.69
C ASP A 296 -29.14 16.83 -38.24
N GLY A 297 -28.12 16.25 -38.91
CA GLY A 297 -28.07 16.28 -40.38
C GLY A 297 -27.45 17.55 -40.98
N SER A 298 -27.14 18.56 -40.17
CA SER A 298 -26.55 19.83 -40.62
C SER A 298 -25.07 19.71 -41.03
N GLY A 299 -24.40 18.63 -40.64
CA GLY A 299 -22.92 18.48 -40.78
C GLY A 299 -22.13 19.34 -39.79
N GLN A 300 -22.76 20.12 -38.95
CA GLN A 300 -22.10 20.95 -37.95
C GLN A 300 -21.91 20.18 -36.63
N PRO A 301 -20.81 20.39 -35.89
CA PRO A 301 -20.67 19.86 -34.55
C PRO A 301 -21.65 20.55 -33.59
N PRO A 302 -22.08 19.85 -32.51
CA PRO A 302 -22.91 20.46 -31.48
C PRO A 302 -22.17 21.63 -30.83
N ALA A 303 -22.83 22.76 -30.61
CA ALA A 303 -22.30 23.89 -29.86
C ALA A 303 -22.23 23.51 -28.37
N LEU A 304 -21.01 23.51 -27.79
CA LEU A 304 -20.78 23.24 -26.38
C LEU A 304 -20.26 24.51 -25.70
N ASN A 305 -21.00 25.00 -24.72
CA ASN A 305 -20.51 26.07 -23.85
C ASN A 305 -19.75 25.49 -22.69
N PHE A 306 -18.52 26.01 -22.42
CA PHE A 306 -17.67 25.55 -21.34
C PHE A 306 -17.69 26.53 -20.17
N VAL A 307 -17.57 25.98 -18.96
CA VAL A 307 -17.35 26.72 -17.71
C VAL A 307 -16.18 26.10 -16.95
N GLU A 308 -15.50 26.90 -16.16
CA GLU A 308 -14.38 26.42 -15.35
C GLU A 308 -14.82 25.45 -14.27
N ASN A 309 -14.00 24.44 -14.02
CA ASN A 309 -14.12 23.56 -12.90
C ASN A 309 -13.52 24.20 -11.62
N PRO A 310 -13.94 23.77 -10.44
CA PRO A 310 -13.38 24.29 -9.20
C PRO A 310 -11.92 23.91 -9.05
N ASP A 311 -11.11 24.85 -8.59
CA ASP A 311 -9.71 24.62 -8.24
C ASP A 311 -9.61 24.01 -6.82
N ILE A 312 -9.60 22.68 -6.77
CA ILE A 312 -9.63 21.93 -5.50
C ILE A 312 -8.43 22.26 -4.63
N LEU A 313 -7.22 22.31 -5.23
CA LEU A 313 -5.99 22.60 -4.47
C LEU A 313 -6.01 24.01 -3.87
N ALA A 314 -6.34 25.03 -4.66
CA ALA A 314 -6.41 26.40 -4.19
C ALA A 314 -7.46 26.56 -3.08
N ARG A 315 -8.63 25.92 -3.25
CA ARG A 315 -9.73 25.98 -2.27
C ARG A 315 -9.35 25.36 -0.92
N VAL A 316 -8.67 24.21 -0.93
CA VAL A 316 -8.16 23.57 0.31
C VAL A 316 -7.03 24.37 0.92
N ALA A 317 -6.07 24.86 0.13
CA ALA A 317 -4.95 25.66 0.60
C ALA A 317 -5.38 27.01 1.24
N GLN A 318 -6.51 27.57 0.80
CA GLN A 318 -7.09 28.77 1.36
C GLN A 318 -8.02 28.51 2.56
N SER A 319 -8.24 27.26 2.93
CA SER A 319 -9.07 26.92 4.09
C SER A 319 -8.45 27.41 5.40
N PRO A 320 -9.25 27.72 6.44
CA PRO A 320 -8.73 28.13 7.75
C PRO A 320 -7.74 27.13 8.35
N ARG A 321 -7.94 25.82 8.12
CA ARG A 321 -7.03 24.77 8.60
C ARG A 321 -5.67 24.80 7.91
N ALA A 322 -5.63 25.04 6.59
CA ALA A 322 -4.37 25.18 5.87
C ALA A 322 -3.64 26.48 6.25
N GLN A 323 -4.37 27.58 6.37
CA GLN A 323 -3.80 28.89 6.76
C GLN A 323 -3.25 28.89 8.21
N SER A 324 -3.85 28.12 9.11
CA SER A 324 -3.35 27.96 10.48
C SER A 324 -2.21 26.94 10.61
N GLY A 325 -1.82 26.24 9.54
CA GLY A 325 -0.84 25.17 9.58
C GLY A 325 -1.35 23.81 10.09
N ALA A 326 -2.65 23.71 10.44
CA ALA A 326 -3.26 22.45 10.89
C ALA A 326 -3.49 21.43 9.75
N LEU A 327 -3.32 21.86 8.51
CA LEU A 327 -3.38 21.01 7.31
C LEU A 327 -2.24 21.42 6.37
N TYR A 328 -1.25 20.55 6.22
CA TYR A 328 -0.15 20.77 5.27
C TYR A 328 -0.59 20.38 3.85
N CYS A 329 -0.46 21.30 2.88
CA CYS A 329 -0.93 21.07 1.51
C CYS A 329 0.24 20.87 0.55
N VAL A 330 0.18 19.80 -0.23
CA VAL A 330 1.14 19.47 -1.30
C VAL A 330 0.41 19.47 -2.64
N GLY A 331 0.85 20.34 -3.55
CA GLY A 331 0.32 20.40 -4.92
C GLY A 331 1.16 19.60 -5.90
N PHE A 332 0.55 19.22 -7.03
CA PHE A 332 1.24 18.65 -8.18
C PHE A 332 1.06 19.52 -9.42
N ALA A 333 2.10 19.55 -10.24
CA ALA A 333 2.10 20.21 -11.54
C ALA A 333 2.70 19.28 -12.60
N ALA A 334 1.91 18.96 -13.62
CA ALA A 334 2.38 18.29 -14.81
C ALA A 334 2.55 19.34 -15.91
N GLU A 335 3.80 19.64 -16.25
CA GLU A 335 4.15 20.68 -17.22
C GLU A 335 4.75 20.05 -18.48
N SER A 336 4.73 20.77 -19.59
CA SER A 336 5.32 20.33 -20.85
C SER A 336 6.76 20.81 -21.07
N HIS A 337 7.13 21.95 -20.44
CA HIS A 337 8.44 22.60 -20.54
C HIS A 337 8.63 23.55 -19.34
N ASP A 338 9.83 24.10 -19.19
CA ASP A 338 10.18 25.07 -18.14
C ASP A 338 9.69 24.74 -16.74
N LEU A 339 9.86 23.45 -16.37
CA LEU A 339 9.25 22.85 -15.17
C LEU A 339 9.50 23.67 -13.90
N LEU A 340 10.74 24.16 -13.69
CA LEU A 340 11.09 24.90 -12.46
C LEU A 340 10.32 26.22 -12.37
N ALA A 341 10.33 27.01 -13.46
CA ALA A 341 9.69 28.32 -13.48
C ALA A 341 8.17 28.20 -13.30
N HIS A 342 7.55 27.27 -14.02
CA HIS A 342 6.11 27.03 -13.92
C HIS A 342 5.70 26.47 -12.57
N ALA A 343 6.47 25.54 -12.00
CA ALA A 343 6.21 24.98 -10.68
C ALA A 343 6.32 26.06 -9.58
N ALA A 344 7.36 26.91 -9.63
CA ALA A 344 7.53 27.99 -8.66
C ALA A 344 6.37 29.01 -8.73
N ALA A 345 6.00 29.45 -9.94
CA ALA A 345 4.87 30.36 -10.14
C ALA A 345 3.55 29.74 -9.65
N LYS A 346 3.31 28.46 -9.96
CA LYS A 346 2.11 27.73 -9.52
C LYS A 346 2.06 27.56 -8.01
N ARG A 347 3.20 27.28 -7.34
CA ARG A 347 3.28 27.21 -5.88
C ARG A 347 2.78 28.48 -5.23
N LEU A 348 3.30 29.61 -5.65
CA LEU A 348 2.90 30.92 -5.15
C LEU A 348 1.42 31.23 -5.40
N ARG A 349 0.96 31.01 -6.64
CA ARG A 349 -0.43 31.25 -7.01
C ARG A 349 -1.43 30.39 -6.21
N LYS A 350 -1.07 29.13 -5.91
CA LYS A 350 -1.93 28.20 -5.13
C LYS A 350 -1.78 28.39 -3.62
N GLY A 351 -0.74 29.10 -3.17
CA GLY A 351 -0.48 29.32 -1.74
C GLY A 351 -0.13 28.04 -0.99
N VAL A 352 0.60 27.10 -1.64
CA VAL A 352 0.98 25.83 -1.00
C VAL A 352 2.43 25.86 -0.54
N PRO A 353 2.76 25.22 0.61
CA PRO A 353 4.14 25.18 1.10
C PRO A 353 5.05 24.32 0.21
N LEU A 354 4.51 23.27 -0.43
CA LEU A 354 5.26 22.38 -1.33
C LEU A 354 4.50 22.15 -2.64
N LEU A 355 5.18 22.30 -3.76
CA LEU A 355 4.71 21.87 -5.06
C LEU A 355 5.66 20.82 -5.65
N VAL A 356 5.10 19.76 -6.22
CA VAL A 356 5.82 18.67 -6.89
C VAL A 356 5.55 18.77 -8.38
N GLY A 357 6.61 19.01 -9.16
CA GLY A 357 6.54 19.10 -10.61
C GLY A 357 7.05 17.84 -11.31
N ASN A 358 6.49 17.55 -12.48
CA ASN A 358 7.00 16.54 -13.41
C ASN A 358 6.67 16.91 -14.86
N ILE A 359 7.39 16.31 -15.83
CA ILE A 359 7.07 16.46 -17.25
C ILE A 359 5.96 15.49 -17.62
N GLY A 360 4.73 15.99 -17.65
CA GLY A 360 3.51 15.21 -17.83
C GLY A 360 3.48 14.31 -19.08
N PRO A 361 3.73 14.85 -20.30
CA PRO A 361 3.66 14.04 -21.53
C PRO A 361 4.62 12.85 -21.55
N ALA A 362 5.79 12.97 -20.91
CA ALA A 362 6.79 11.90 -20.87
C ALA A 362 6.47 10.81 -19.82
N THR A 363 5.57 11.07 -18.87
CA THR A 363 5.39 10.21 -17.70
C THR A 363 3.98 9.62 -17.54
N PHE A 364 3.02 10.09 -18.34
CA PHE A 364 1.66 9.54 -18.30
C PHE A 364 1.63 8.09 -18.76
N GLY A 365 1.02 7.23 -17.98
CA GLY A 365 0.92 5.79 -18.24
C GLY A 365 2.19 4.99 -17.92
N GLN A 366 3.38 5.62 -17.81
CA GLN A 366 4.64 4.94 -17.50
C GLN A 366 4.70 4.48 -16.03
N ASP A 367 5.62 3.55 -15.72
CA ASP A 367 5.84 3.05 -14.35
C ASP A 367 6.96 3.81 -13.61
N ASP A 368 7.64 4.69 -14.29
CA ASP A 368 8.73 5.53 -13.78
C ASP A 368 8.44 7.02 -13.97
N ASN A 369 9.27 7.88 -13.38
CA ASN A 369 9.16 9.33 -13.43
C ASN A 369 10.44 9.98 -12.89
N ALA A 370 10.52 11.31 -12.97
CA ALA A 370 11.40 12.17 -12.19
C ALA A 370 10.54 13.28 -11.56
N LEU A 371 10.88 13.72 -10.36
CA LEU A 371 10.11 14.74 -9.66
C LEU A 371 11.00 15.93 -9.28
N LEU A 372 10.42 17.13 -9.38
CA LEU A 372 11.00 18.37 -8.91
C LEU A 372 10.18 18.89 -7.72
N LEU A 373 10.76 18.97 -6.56
CA LEU A 373 10.15 19.54 -5.36
C LEU A 373 10.50 21.02 -5.29
N VAL A 374 9.49 21.88 -5.10
CA VAL A 374 9.67 23.34 -5.00
C VAL A 374 8.98 23.83 -3.74
N ASP A 375 9.74 24.45 -2.85
CA ASP A 375 9.27 25.07 -1.61
C ASP A 375 9.80 26.52 -1.46
N GLU A 376 9.68 27.11 -0.28
CA GLU A 376 10.17 28.47 -0.01
C GLU A 376 11.70 28.57 0.04
N GLN A 377 12.38 27.47 0.32
CA GLN A 377 13.85 27.42 0.44
C GLN A 377 14.53 27.16 -0.91
N GLY A 378 13.74 26.85 -1.96
CA GLY A 378 14.25 26.59 -3.29
C GLY A 378 13.66 25.37 -3.94
N HIS A 379 14.51 24.56 -4.58
CA HIS A 379 14.08 23.35 -5.25
C HIS A 379 15.02 22.17 -4.99
N ARG A 380 14.47 20.97 -5.12
CA ARG A 380 15.19 19.69 -5.03
C ARG A 380 14.67 18.72 -6.06
N GLU A 381 15.57 18.08 -6.78
CA GLU A 381 15.24 17.02 -7.73
C GLU A 381 15.26 15.66 -7.06
N LEU A 382 14.27 14.84 -7.37
CA LEU A 382 14.28 13.40 -7.18
C LEU A 382 14.54 12.78 -8.56
N PRO A 383 15.70 12.14 -8.76
CA PRO A 383 16.11 11.64 -10.07
C PRO A 383 15.19 10.54 -10.56
N HIS A 384 15.28 10.28 -11.87
CA HIS A 384 14.46 9.27 -12.54
C HIS A 384 14.51 7.90 -11.81
N ALA A 385 13.36 7.41 -11.41
CA ALA A 385 13.18 6.15 -10.73
C ALA A 385 11.75 5.63 -10.92
N SER A 386 11.48 4.41 -10.46
CA SER A 386 10.10 3.91 -10.47
C SER A 386 9.19 4.80 -9.60
N LYS A 387 7.92 4.93 -10.00
CA LYS A 387 6.92 5.70 -9.24
C LYS A 387 6.81 5.26 -7.79
N ARG A 388 7.05 3.97 -7.50
CA ARG A 388 7.10 3.44 -6.14
C ARG A 388 8.27 4.03 -5.34
N ALA A 389 9.48 4.00 -5.89
CA ALA A 389 10.66 4.56 -5.22
C ALA A 389 10.53 6.07 -5.02
N LEU A 390 10.02 6.78 -6.03
CA LEU A 390 9.76 8.23 -5.94
C LEU A 390 8.70 8.55 -4.88
N ALA A 391 7.65 7.75 -4.78
CA ALA A 391 6.63 7.92 -3.75
C ALA A 391 7.20 7.78 -2.34
N GLN A 392 8.06 6.80 -2.10
CA GLN A 392 8.74 6.62 -0.81
C GLN A 392 9.67 7.79 -0.48
N GLN A 393 10.46 8.24 -1.46
CA GLN A 393 11.32 9.42 -1.30
C GLN A 393 10.50 10.69 -1.03
N LEU A 394 9.42 10.90 -1.79
CA LEU A 394 8.54 12.05 -1.61
C LEU A 394 7.87 12.06 -0.23
N VAL A 395 7.37 10.91 0.22
CA VAL A 395 6.78 10.78 1.58
C VAL A 395 7.82 11.12 2.66
N ALA A 396 9.06 10.64 2.53
CA ALA A 396 10.13 11.00 3.45
C ALA A 396 10.47 12.49 3.42
N GLU A 397 10.46 13.13 2.24
CA GLU A 397 10.68 14.58 2.09
C GLU A 397 9.53 15.40 2.68
N ILE A 398 8.28 14.96 2.50
CA ILE A 398 7.11 15.60 3.11
C ILE A 398 7.20 15.49 4.64
N ALA A 399 7.51 14.30 5.17
CA ALA A 399 7.61 14.08 6.61
C ALA A 399 8.64 15.00 7.30
N ARG A 400 9.73 15.36 6.62
CA ARG A 400 10.73 16.32 7.14
C ARG A 400 10.23 17.75 7.20
N ARG A 401 9.22 18.11 6.41
CA ARG A 401 8.64 19.44 6.27
C ARG A 401 7.38 19.65 7.12
N LEU A 402 6.80 18.56 7.62
CA LEU A 402 5.63 18.69 8.51
C LEU A 402 5.99 19.41 9.79
N PRO A 403 5.12 20.29 10.30
CA PRO A 403 5.27 20.86 11.63
C PRO A 403 5.42 19.76 12.70
N ARG A 404 6.35 19.95 13.61
CA ARG A 404 6.56 19.02 14.73
C ARG A 404 5.51 19.26 15.81
#